data_756d6f57d37f495f2eb504e78261b4e6
#
_entry.id   756d6f57d37f495f2eb504e78261b4e6
#
_cell.length_a   1.000
_cell.length_b   1.000
_cell.length_c   1.000
_cell.angle_alpha   90.00
_cell.angle_beta   90.00
_cell.angle_gamma   90.00
#
_symmetry.space_group_name_H-M   'P 1'
#
loop_
_entity.id
_entity.type
_entity.pdbx_description
1 polymer ?
#
loop_
_entity_poly.entity_id
_entity_poly.type
_entity_poly.pdbx_seq_one_letter_code
_entity_poly.pdbx_strand_id
1 'polypeptide(L)'
;MYKRQLITCAMLHDVGKVKELSEFPKNDYTDEGNFLGHIVIGYEMVMEKVKQIDGFPDMLAMQIGHCILSHHGELEYGSPKKPSIAEAVALSMADNMDAKLETLREALEAKDTNDWLGYNRWLDSNIRRTTNEF
;
A
#
# COMPACT_ATOMS: atom_id res chain seq x y z
N MET A 1 6.13 -19.60 -1.78
CA MET A 1 5.37 -18.38 -2.19
C MET A 1 4.46 -18.70 -3.37
N TYR A 2 3.19 -18.45 -3.26
CA TYR A 2 2.20 -18.70 -4.30
C TYR A 2 2.02 -17.44 -5.15
N LYS A 3 2.58 -17.43 -6.38
CA LYS A 3 2.55 -16.26 -7.27
C LYS A 3 1.15 -15.68 -7.51
N ARG A 4 0.14 -16.55 -7.70
CA ARG A 4 -1.24 -16.08 -7.92
C ARG A 4 -1.80 -15.36 -6.69
N GLN A 5 -1.53 -15.88 -5.49
CA GLN A 5 -1.95 -15.25 -4.24
C GLN A 5 -1.32 -13.86 -4.09
N LEU A 6 0.00 -13.73 -4.31
CA LEU A 6 0.69 -12.44 -4.23
C LEU A 6 0.13 -11.43 -5.23
N ILE A 7 -0.08 -11.83 -6.49
CA ILE A 7 -0.66 -10.93 -7.52
C ILE A 7 -2.07 -10.49 -7.12
N THR A 8 -2.91 -11.42 -6.61
CA THR A 8 -4.25 -11.08 -6.13
C THR A 8 -4.18 -10.07 -4.97
N CYS A 9 -3.30 -10.31 -4.00
CA CYS A 9 -3.11 -9.38 -2.88
C CYS A 9 -2.59 -8.02 -3.36
N ALA A 10 -1.66 -7.99 -4.31
CA ALA A 10 -1.15 -6.74 -4.89
C ALA A 10 -2.26 -5.92 -5.60
N MET A 11 -3.22 -6.59 -6.26
CA MET A 11 -4.36 -5.88 -6.86
C MET A 11 -5.40 -5.40 -5.84
N LEU A 12 -5.48 -6.02 -4.67
CA LEU A 12 -6.56 -5.78 -3.70
C LEU A 12 -6.13 -5.05 -2.43
N HIS A 13 -4.81 -4.89 -2.16
CA HIS A 13 -4.34 -4.35 -0.88
C HIS A 13 -4.91 -2.97 -0.56
N ASP A 14 -5.07 -2.15 -1.58
CA ASP A 14 -5.54 -0.77 -1.51
C ASP A 14 -7.02 -0.58 -1.91
N VAL A 15 -7.77 -1.66 -2.13
CA VAL A 15 -9.17 -1.58 -2.58
C VAL A 15 -10.06 -0.75 -1.65
N GLY A 16 -9.73 -0.67 -0.36
CA GLY A 16 -10.44 0.14 0.63
C GLY A 16 -10.42 1.64 0.34
N LYS A 17 -9.44 2.13 -0.43
CA LYS A 17 -9.35 3.55 -0.81
C LYS A 17 -10.57 4.05 -1.60
N VAL A 18 -11.30 3.16 -2.29
CA VAL A 18 -12.54 3.52 -2.99
C VAL A 18 -13.69 3.94 -2.06
N LYS A 19 -13.60 3.60 -0.77
CA LYS A 19 -14.54 4.08 0.27
C LYS A 19 -13.89 5.05 1.25
N GLU A 20 -12.58 4.94 1.44
CA GLU A 20 -11.80 5.86 2.27
C GLU A 20 -11.88 7.28 1.75
N LEU A 21 -11.85 7.44 0.42
CA LEU A 21 -11.84 8.74 -0.24
C LEU A 21 -13.18 9.00 -0.94
N SER A 22 -13.60 10.27 -0.94
CA SER A 22 -14.76 10.75 -1.70
C SER A 22 -14.43 10.77 -3.20
N GLU A 23 -15.49 10.85 -4.02
CA GLU A 23 -15.36 10.90 -5.48
C GLU A 23 -14.52 12.11 -5.97
N PHE A 24 -13.82 11.87 -7.09
CA PHE A 24 -13.15 12.94 -7.82
C PHE A 24 -14.15 14.06 -8.20
N PRO A 25 -13.77 15.36 -8.13
CA PRO A 25 -12.40 15.86 -7.93
C PRO A 25 -12.02 16.16 -6.47
N LYS A 26 -12.89 15.92 -5.50
CA LYS A 26 -12.62 16.26 -4.11
C LYS A 26 -11.47 15.45 -3.51
N ASN A 27 -11.57 14.11 -3.60
CA ASN A 27 -10.63 13.17 -2.98
C ASN A 27 -10.38 13.42 -1.48
N ASP A 28 -11.39 13.94 -0.77
CA ASP A 28 -11.34 14.15 0.67
C ASP A 28 -11.61 12.83 1.40
N TYR A 29 -11.09 12.68 2.61
CA TYR A 29 -11.45 11.55 3.46
C TYR A 29 -12.93 11.54 3.80
N THR A 30 -13.56 10.38 3.66
CA THR A 30 -14.93 10.13 4.14
C THR A 30 -14.93 9.93 5.66
N ASP A 31 -16.10 9.92 6.30
CA ASP A 31 -16.21 9.56 7.72
C ASP A 31 -15.72 8.13 7.96
N GLU A 32 -16.07 7.17 7.09
CA GLU A 32 -15.61 5.80 7.13
C GLU A 32 -14.07 5.73 6.99
N GLY A 33 -13.50 6.51 6.08
CA GLY A 33 -12.05 6.63 5.90
C GLY A 33 -11.34 7.18 7.13
N ASN A 34 -11.88 8.23 7.74
CA ASN A 34 -11.31 8.83 8.94
C ASN A 34 -11.38 7.92 10.18
N PHE A 35 -12.46 7.13 10.34
CA PHE A 35 -12.64 6.25 11.48
C PHE A 35 -11.92 4.91 11.34
N LEU A 36 -11.93 4.31 10.15
CA LEU A 36 -11.49 2.92 9.95
C LEU A 36 -10.20 2.82 9.12
N GLY A 37 -10.01 3.71 8.15
CA GLY A 37 -8.90 3.66 7.20
C GLY A 37 -9.04 2.53 6.15
N HIS A 38 -8.38 2.71 4.99
CA HIS A 38 -8.50 1.80 3.85
C HIS A 38 -8.09 0.36 4.14
N ILE A 39 -7.17 0.12 5.08
CA ILE A 39 -6.70 -1.22 5.43
C ILE A 39 -7.84 -2.08 5.97
N VAL A 40 -8.60 -1.54 6.94
CA VAL A 40 -9.72 -2.24 7.57
C VAL A 40 -10.89 -2.35 6.60
N ILE A 41 -11.25 -1.25 5.94
CA ILE A 41 -12.30 -1.20 4.92
C ILE A 41 -12.01 -2.21 3.81
N GLY A 42 -10.79 -2.24 3.28
CA GLY A 42 -10.36 -3.17 2.24
C GLY A 42 -10.42 -4.63 2.69
N TYR A 43 -9.99 -4.92 3.92
CA TYR A 43 -10.13 -6.25 4.50
C TYR A 43 -11.59 -6.70 4.54
N GLU A 44 -12.50 -5.85 5.04
CA GLU A 44 -13.93 -6.17 5.11
C GLU A 44 -14.53 -6.42 3.72
N MET A 45 -14.24 -5.53 2.75
CA MET A 45 -14.70 -5.66 1.36
C MET A 45 -14.28 -7.00 0.74
N VAL A 46 -13.01 -7.38 0.92
CA VAL A 46 -12.49 -8.64 0.37
C VAL A 46 -13.08 -9.85 1.09
N MET A 47 -13.18 -9.82 2.43
CA MET A 47 -13.74 -10.92 3.19
C MET A 47 -15.24 -11.12 2.92
N GLU A 48 -15.98 -10.06 2.65
CA GLU A 48 -17.37 -10.14 2.21
C GLU A 48 -17.48 -10.88 0.87
N LYS A 49 -16.59 -10.62 -0.09
CA LYS A 49 -16.57 -11.34 -1.37
C LYS A 49 -16.13 -12.79 -1.24
N VAL A 50 -15.14 -13.06 -0.39
CA VAL A 50 -14.69 -14.43 -0.08
C VAL A 50 -15.85 -15.29 0.44
N LYS A 51 -16.69 -14.75 1.33
CA LYS A 51 -17.87 -15.44 1.88
C LYS A 51 -18.92 -15.79 0.82
N GLN A 52 -18.91 -15.13 -0.33
CA GLN A 52 -19.85 -15.39 -1.44
C GLN A 52 -19.34 -16.50 -2.38
N ILE A 53 -18.13 -17.02 -2.18
CA ILE A 53 -17.53 -18.06 -3.00
C ILE A 53 -17.65 -19.40 -2.26
N ASP A 54 -18.52 -20.28 -2.76
CA ASP A 54 -18.69 -21.60 -2.16
C ASP A 54 -17.38 -22.41 -2.17
N GLY A 55 -17.04 -22.98 -1.00
CA GLY A 55 -15.87 -23.82 -0.86
C GLY A 55 -14.52 -23.05 -0.89
N PHE A 56 -14.54 -21.73 -0.71
CA PHE A 56 -13.29 -20.97 -0.60
C PHE A 56 -12.49 -21.46 0.63
N PRO A 57 -11.20 -21.85 0.48
CA PRO A 57 -10.44 -22.41 1.60
C PRO A 57 -10.21 -21.38 2.71
N ASP A 58 -10.59 -21.72 3.94
CA ASP A 58 -10.46 -20.82 5.11
C ASP A 58 -9.03 -20.31 5.33
N MET A 59 -8.04 -21.20 5.20
CA MET A 59 -6.63 -20.82 5.34
C MET A 59 -6.21 -19.81 4.29
N LEU A 60 -6.66 -19.94 3.04
CA LEU A 60 -6.36 -18.99 1.97
C LEU A 60 -7.03 -17.63 2.24
N ALA A 61 -8.28 -17.64 2.74
CA ALA A 61 -8.99 -16.43 3.16
C ALA A 61 -8.20 -15.67 4.25
N MET A 62 -7.72 -16.39 5.28
CA MET A 62 -6.90 -15.79 6.33
C MET A 62 -5.57 -15.24 5.82
N GLN A 63 -4.90 -15.94 4.89
CA GLN A 63 -3.65 -15.49 4.29
C GLN A 63 -3.83 -14.22 3.43
N ILE A 64 -4.90 -14.15 2.62
CA ILE A 64 -5.23 -12.95 1.84
C ILE A 64 -5.56 -11.80 2.79
N GLY A 65 -6.40 -12.04 3.80
CA GLY A 65 -6.72 -11.05 4.82
C GLY A 65 -5.48 -10.53 5.54
N HIS A 66 -4.55 -11.43 5.89
CA HIS A 66 -3.27 -11.07 6.50
C HIS A 66 -2.42 -10.18 5.59
N CYS A 67 -2.34 -10.48 4.29
CA CYS A 67 -1.63 -9.62 3.35
C CYS A 67 -2.20 -8.20 3.32
N ILE A 68 -3.53 -8.06 3.31
CA ILE A 68 -4.19 -6.75 3.34
C ILE A 68 -3.91 -6.02 4.67
N LEU A 69 -4.07 -6.70 5.81
CA LEU A 69 -3.88 -6.09 7.14
C LEU A 69 -2.43 -5.73 7.46
N SER A 70 -1.45 -6.22 6.70
CA SER A 70 -0.03 -6.04 6.98
C SER A 70 0.76 -5.38 5.87
N HIS A 71 0.10 -4.87 4.80
CA HIS A 71 0.81 -4.41 3.61
C HIS A 71 1.68 -3.16 3.84
N HIS A 72 1.35 -2.28 4.77
CA HIS A 72 2.25 -1.18 5.14
C HIS A 72 3.49 -1.64 5.93
N GLY A 73 3.58 -2.92 6.33
CA GLY A 73 4.75 -3.55 6.94
C GLY A 73 4.93 -3.25 8.42
N GLU A 74 4.88 -2.01 8.85
CA GLU A 74 5.13 -1.60 10.23
C GLU A 74 3.86 -1.07 10.91
N LEU A 75 3.76 -1.30 12.24
CA LEU A 75 2.63 -0.81 13.04
C LEU A 75 2.57 0.72 13.04
N GLU A 76 3.72 1.37 12.98
CA GLU A 76 3.86 2.83 12.91
C GLU A 76 3.27 3.43 11.64
N TYR A 77 3.15 2.63 10.57
CA TYR A 77 2.53 3.02 9.31
C TYR A 77 1.05 2.66 9.23
N GLY A 78 0.46 2.26 10.36
CA GLY A 78 -0.97 1.96 10.48
C GLY A 78 -1.36 0.51 10.18
N SER A 79 -0.41 -0.39 9.90
CA SER A 79 -0.72 -1.81 9.77
C SER A 79 -1.15 -2.41 11.10
N PRO A 80 -2.34 -3.04 11.20
CA PRO A 80 -2.76 -3.74 12.42
C PRO A 80 -1.85 -4.92 12.79
N LYS A 81 -1.12 -5.49 11.83
CA LYS A 81 -0.18 -6.62 11.98
C LYS A 81 1.06 -6.40 11.13
N LYS A 82 2.20 -6.93 11.61
CA LYS A 82 3.40 -7.07 10.79
C LYS A 82 3.29 -8.27 9.85
N PRO A 83 3.90 -8.21 8.65
CA PRO A 83 3.91 -9.33 7.71
C PRO A 83 4.54 -10.58 8.34
N SER A 84 3.85 -11.73 8.26
CA SER A 84 4.30 -12.99 8.84
C SER A 84 4.37 -14.17 7.85
N ILE A 85 3.97 -13.94 6.58
CA ILE A 85 4.10 -14.92 5.49
C ILE A 85 4.86 -14.30 4.32
N ALA A 86 5.45 -15.14 3.47
CA ALA A 86 6.30 -14.68 2.38
C ALA A 86 5.60 -13.71 1.42
N GLU A 87 4.32 -13.96 1.12
CA GLU A 87 3.50 -13.11 0.26
C GLU A 87 3.27 -11.72 0.90
N ALA A 88 3.00 -11.67 2.19
CA ALA A 88 2.80 -10.41 2.90
C ALA A 88 4.09 -9.59 3.01
N VAL A 89 5.23 -10.25 3.27
CA VAL A 89 6.55 -9.61 3.26
C VAL A 89 6.88 -9.05 1.88
N ALA A 90 6.67 -9.85 0.82
CA ALA A 90 6.95 -9.41 -0.54
C ALA A 90 6.03 -8.23 -0.94
N LEU A 91 4.74 -8.26 -0.57
CA LEU A 91 3.79 -7.19 -0.84
C LEU A 91 4.21 -5.91 -0.15
N SER A 92 4.47 -5.95 1.16
CA SER A 92 4.84 -4.75 1.92
C SER A 92 6.15 -4.11 1.46
N MET A 93 7.12 -4.94 1.02
CA MET A 93 8.35 -4.42 0.44
C MET A 93 8.11 -3.75 -0.92
N ALA A 94 7.26 -4.34 -1.76
CA ALA A 94 6.92 -3.78 -3.07
C ALA A 94 6.17 -2.45 -2.92
N ASP A 95 5.18 -2.38 -2.04
CA ASP A 95 4.41 -1.19 -1.73
C ASP A 95 5.31 -0.06 -1.19
N ASN A 96 6.17 -0.36 -0.20
CA ASN A 96 7.11 0.61 0.35
C ASN A 96 8.15 1.08 -0.69
N MET A 97 8.58 0.20 -1.59
CA MET A 97 9.49 0.56 -2.68
C MET A 97 8.81 1.53 -3.66
N ASP A 98 7.57 1.24 -4.06
CA ASP A 98 6.79 2.10 -4.95
C ASP A 98 6.58 3.49 -4.34
N ALA A 99 6.15 3.57 -3.08
CA ALA A 99 5.97 4.82 -2.35
C ALA A 99 7.27 5.65 -2.24
N LYS A 100 8.42 4.99 -1.99
CA LYS A 100 9.71 5.67 -1.92
C LYS A 100 10.20 6.17 -3.28
N LEU A 101 9.98 5.40 -4.33
CA LEU A 101 10.33 5.82 -5.70
C LEU A 101 9.47 7.00 -6.13
N GLU A 102 8.17 7.00 -5.82
CA GLU A 102 7.28 8.13 -6.09
C GLU A 102 7.71 9.38 -5.30
N THR A 103 8.03 9.24 -4.02
CA THR A 103 8.56 10.34 -3.21
C THR A 103 9.85 10.93 -3.82
N LEU A 104 10.74 10.06 -4.32
CA LEU A 104 11.95 10.50 -5.00
C LEU A 104 11.63 11.22 -6.31
N ARG A 105 10.73 10.67 -7.12
CA ARG A 105 10.28 11.27 -8.38
C ARG A 105 9.74 12.68 -8.17
N GLU A 106 8.78 12.84 -7.24
CA GLU A 106 8.19 14.15 -6.91
C GLU A 106 9.26 15.15 -6.43
N ALA A 107 10.19 14.72 -5.59
CA ALA A 107 11.27 15.59 -5.10
C ALA A 107 12.22 16.01 -6.22
N LEU A 108 12.48 15.15 -7.20
CA LEU A 108 13.30 15.45 -8.38
C LEU A 108 12.57 16.38 -9.35
N GLU A 109 11.25 16.23 -9.52
CA GLU A 109 10.46 17.10 -10.39
C GLU A 109 10.25 18.51 -9.82
N ALA A 110 10.22 18.65 -8.49
CA ALA A 110 10.02 19.92 -7.82
C ALA A 110 11.15 20.94 -8.02
N LYS A 111 12.34 20.51 -8.48
CA LYS A 111 13.50 21.36 -8.70
C LYS A 111 14.20 21.03 -10.00
N ASP A 112 14.32 22.03 -10.85
CA ASP A 112 15.08 21.92 -12.11
C ASP A 112 16.58 22.16 -11.87
N THR A 113 17.27 21.13 -11.37
CA THR A 113 18.71 21.15 -11.15
C THR A 113 19.31 19.74 -11.26
N ASN A 114 20.50 19.65 -11.80
CA ASN A 114 21.27 18.41 -11.91
C ASN A 114 22.28 18.24 -10.76
N ASP A 115 22.00 18.84 -9.61
CA ASP A 115 22.85 18.81 -8.43
C ASP A 115 22.12 18.24 -7.20
N TRP A 116 22.69 18.37 -6.03
CA TRP A 116 22.09 17.97 -4.78
C TRP A 116 20.85 18.82 -4.46
N LEU A 117 19.74 18.14 -4.17
CA LEU A 117 18.47 18.79 -3.81
C LEU A 117 18.34 19.09 -2.31
N GLY A 118 19.26 18.54 -1.52
CA GLY A 118 19.24 18.63 -0.07
C GLY A 118 18.62 17.41 0.60
N TYR A 119 18.43 17.52 1.93
CA TYR A 119 17.87 16.44 2.73
C TYR A 119 16.37 16.28 2.51
N ASN A 120 15.96 15.04 2.22
CA ASN A 120 14.55 14.63 2.15
C ASN A 120 14.22 13.78 3.38
N ARG A 121 13.30 14.26 4.22
CA ARG A 121 12.93 13.60 5.49
C ARG A 121 12.25 12.24 5.31
N TRP A 122 11.55 12.03 4.17
CA TRP A 122 10.83 10.80 3.91
C TRP A 122 11.74 9.68 3.42
N LEU A 123 12.83 10.06 2.76
CA LEU A 123 13.86 9.14 2.29
C LEU A 123 15.03 9.03 3.31
N ASP A 124 15.02 9.87 4.35
CA ASP A 124 16.07 9.98 5.36
C ASP A 124 17.48 10.11 4.73
N SER A 125 17.57 10.92 3.68
CA SER A 125 18.81 11.05 2.88
C SER A 125 18.89 12.39 2.16
N ASN A 126 20.13 12.82 1.88
CA ASN A 126 20.37 13.83 0.84
C ASN A 126 20.20 13.19 -0.53
N ILE A 127 19.36 13.79 -1.36
CA ILE A 127 19.05 13.28 -2.69
C ILE A 127 19.72 14.10 -3.78
N ARG A 128 20.04 13.45 -4.89
CA ARG A 128 20.67 14.07 -6.05
C ARG A 128 20.05 13.56 -7.35
N ARG A 129 19.84 14.45 -8.29
CA ARG A 129 19.47 14.04 -9.65
C ARG A 129 20.70 13.48 -10.36
N THR A 130 20.60 12.29 -10.95
CA THR A 130 21.64 11.60 -11.70
C THR A 130 21.30 11.41 -13.18
N THR A 131 20.00 11.51 -13.51
CA THR A 131 19.47 11.37 -14.87
C THR A 131 18.42 12.45 -15.12
N ASN A 132 18.18 12.79 -16.37
CA ASN A 132 17.09 13.70 -16.77
C ASN A 132 15.77 12.95 -17.05
N GLU A 133 15.79 11.62 -17.01
CA GLU A 133 14.65 10.73 -17.20
C GLU A 133 14.44 9.88 -15.95
N PHE A 134 13.20 9.80 -15.51
CA PHE A 134 12.80 8.93 -14.40
C PHE A 134 11.61 8.08 -14.83
#